data_8e1a4f9069b87117e78befc034bf6fb4
#
_entry.id   8e1a4f9069b87117e78befc034bf6fb4
#
_cell.length_a   1.000
_cell.length_b   1.000
_cell.length_c   1.000
_cell.angle_alpha   90.00
_cell.angle_beta   90.00
_cell.angle_gamma   90.00
#
_symmetry.space_group_name_H-M   'P 1'
#
loop_
_entity.id
_entity.type
_entity.pdbx_description
1 polymer ?
#
loop_
_entity_poly.entity_id
_entity_poly.type
_entity_poly.pdbx_seq_one_letter_code
_entity_poly.pdbx_strand_id
1 'polypeptide(L)'
;MASAGSIEHAFVSLEDGIQRLTLPLPTGPKHVHCYLVEGTLFDTGLGLGDVPWPAAGIERIAITHFHPDHVGGAAAAAAATGAPVFQGGLDYAQCERVWGSTDWPERMAAWFRQHGVPPEAADELIEQGHAFAAFIRYALDPALLYEGSTLAGWDVVELPGHADGHLGFLRDGVLIAGDHLLDRISPAIGLYPESRPDPLGDYLRSLELTIQLAPRVVYPGHGEPIRDAAGRARELIAHHHQRLDETAAALPDRSPGLTPYEVSLRLFGQGLGPTQRRFAVAETLSHLERLAFAGRAARSGDDGALTYTGP
;
A
#
# COMPACT_ATOMS: atom_id res chain seq x y z
N MET A 1 20.42 0.66 -29.55
CA MET A 1 20.36 -0.28 -28.41
C MET A 1 21.45 0.16 -27.43
N ALA A 2 21.06 0.98 -26.44
CA ALA A 2 21.95 1.33 -25.35
C ALA A 2 21.96 0.15 -24.37
N SER A 3 23.14 -0.37 -24.04
CA SER A 3 23.33 -1.39 -23.01
C SER A 3 22.81 -0.83 -21.69
N ALA A 4 21.74 -1.43 -21.17
CA ALA A 4 21.35 -1.21 -19.78
C ALA A 4 22.55 -1.68 -18.93
N GLY A 5 23.24 -0.73 -18.30
CA GLY A 5 24.26 -1.06 -17.32
C GLY A 5 23.61 -1.89 -16.23
N SER A 6 24.18 -3.04 -15.92
CA SER A 6 23.77 -3.85 -14.78
C SER A 6 23.91 -2.99 -13.53
N ILE A 7 22.77 -2.56 -12.96
CA ILE A 7 22.76 -1.96 -11.62
C ILE A 7 23.14 -3.13 -10.70
N GLU A 8 24.33 -3.07 -10.09
CA GLU A 8 24.70 -4.00 -9.04
C GLU A 8 23.75 -3.76 -7.86
N HIS A 9 22.75 -4.62 -7.73
CA HIS A 9 21.87 -4.65 -6.57
C HIS A 9 22.65 -5.24 -5.39
N ALA A 10 23.22 -4.38 -4.56
CA ALA A 10 24.00 -4.79 -3.38
C ALA A 10 23.26 -4.43 -2.10
N PHE A 11 23.34 -5.33 -1.12
CA PHE A 11 22.89 -5.03 0.23
C PHE A 11 23.85 -4.03 0.90
N VAL A 12 23.29 -2.94 1.41
CA VAL A 12 24.01 -1.90 2.16
C VAL A 12 23.75 -2.09 3.64
N SER A 13 24.82 -2.22 4.44
CA SER A 13 24.69 -2.32 5.89
C SER A 13 24.25 -0.99 6.49
N LEU A 14 23.21 -1.08 7.31
CA LEU A 14 22.67 0.00 8.13
C LEU A 14 22.98 -0.29 9.61
N GLU A 15 22.40 0.52 10.51
CA GLU A 15 22.45 0.26 11.95
C GLU A 15 21.62 -1.00 12.32
N ASP A 16 21.73 -1.48 13.53
CA ASP A 16 20.95 -2.59 14.08
C ASP A 16 21.16 -3.95 13.38
N GLY A 17 22.29 -4.13 12.66
CA GLY A 17 22.55 -5.33 11.89
C GLY A 17 21.68 -5.51 10.66
N ILE A 18 20.94 -4.46 10.27
CA ILE A 18 20.08 -4.44 9.11
C ILE A 18 20.88 -4.22 7.84
N GLN A 19 20.57 -4.98 6.82
CA GLN A 19 21.06 -4.78 5.46
C GLN A 19 19.89 -4.36 4.56
N ARG A 20 20.04 -3.24 3.84
CA ARG A 20 19.04 -2.71 2.92
C ARG A 20 19.41 -3.02 1.47
N LEU A 21 18.49 -3.62 0.74
CA LEU A 21 18.53 -3.72 -0.71
C LEU A 21 17.54 -2.70 -1.30
N THR A 22 18.01 -1.85 -2.20
CA THR A 22 17.18 -0.85 -2.88
C THR A 22 16.93 -1.28 -4.32
N LEU A 23 15.64 -1.49 -4.66
CA LEU A 23 15.22 -1.92 -5.99
C LEU A 23 14.51 -0.78 -6.73
N PRO A 24 14.76 -0.58 -8.03
CA PRO A 24 14.14 0.48 -8.80
C PRO A 24 12.66 0.18 -9.10
N LEU A 25 11.85 1.22 -9.14
CA LEU A 25 10.46 1.16 -9.59
C LEU A 25 10.27 1.98 -10.86
N PRO A 26 9.45 1.51 -11.81
CA PRO A 26 9.18 2.22 -13.06
C PRO A 26 8.27 3.44 -12.87
N THR A 27 7.50 3.47 -11.79
CA THR A 27 6.50 4.51 -11.48
C THR A 27 6.45 4.79 -9.98
N GLY A 28 5.81 5.87 -9.57
CA GLY A 28 5.59 6.22 -8.15
C GLY A 28 6.85 6.60 -7.41
N PRO A 29 7.06 6.14 -6.18
CA PRO A 29 8.35 6.21 -5.52
C PRO A 29 9.36 5.51 -6.41
N LYS A 30 10.50 6.16 -6.71
CA LYS A 30 11.45 5.65 -7.71
C LYS A 30 12.14 4.33 -7.30
N HIS A 31 11.96 3.90 -6.08
CA HIS A 31 12.57 2.70 -5.50
C HIS A 31 11.73 2.16 -4.36
N VAL A 32 11.94 0.89 -4.05
CA VAL A 32 11.44 0.19 -2.86
C VAL A 32 12.61 -0.44 -2.12
N HIS A 33 12.51 -0.58 -0.81
CA HIS A 33 13.50 -1.19 0.04
C HIS A 33 13.06 -2.57 0.52
N CYS A 34 13.97 -3.53 0.40
CA CYS A 34 13.91 -4.82 1.06
C CYS A 34 14.95 -4.83 2.17
N TYR A 35 14.66 -5.48 3.29
CA TYR A 35 15.57 -5.52 4.43
C TYR A 35 15.94 -6.96 4.79
N LEU A 36 17.24 -7.22 4.99
CA LEU A 36 17.72 -8.51 5.45
C LEU A 36 18.32 -8.36 6.85
N VAL A 37 17.80 -9.16 7.79
CA VAL A 37 18.25 -9.18 9.18
C VAL A 37 18.27 -10.60 9.68
N GLU A 38 19.45 -11.11 10.10
CA GLU A 38 19.62 -12.43 10.70
C GLU A 38 18.87 -13.55 9.92
N GLY A 39 19.06 -13.57 8.61
CA GLY A 39 18.46 -14.55 7.72
C GLY A 39 16.97 -14.32 7.40
N THR A 40 16.35 -13.25 7.89
CA THR A 40 14.98 -12.87 7.52
C THR A 40 15.01 -11.74 6.50
N LEU A 41 14.50 -11.99 5.29
CA LEU A 41 14.29 -11.00 4.26
C LEU A 41 12.87 -10.44 4.39
N PHE A 42 12.73 -9.15 4.56
CA PHE A 42 11.47 -8.41 4.56
C PHE A 42 11.24 -7.76 3.21
N ASP A 43 10.14 -8.13 2.54
CA ASP A 43 9.73 -7.77 1.20
C ASP A 43 10.70 -8.21 0.09
N THR A 44 10.23 -8.15 -1.16
CA THR A 44 10.92 -8.76 -2.30
C THR A 44 10.93 -7.89 -3.56
N GLY A 45 10.41 -6.68 -3.48
CA GLY A 45 10.31 -5.79 -4.63
C GLY A 45 9.24 -6.22 -5.64
N LEU A 46 9.24 -5.55 -6.78
CA LEU A 46 8.25 -5.72 -7.85
C LEU A 46 8.44 -7.02 -8.66
N GLY A 47 9.56 -7.72 -8.50
CA GLY A 47 9.85 -8.90 -9.29
C GLY A 47 10.28 -8.61 -10.74
N LEU A 48 10.63 -7.38 -11.07
CA LEU A 48 11.16 -7.01 -12.38
C LEU A 48 12.68 -7.23 -12.43
N GLY A 49 13.12 -7.92 -13.48
CA GLY A 49 14.54 -8.22 -13.69
C GLY A 49 15.07 -9.35 -12.81
N ASP A 50 16.32 -9.70 -13.04
CA ASP A 50 17.03 -10.71 -12.26
C ASP A 50 17.59 -10.05 -10.99
N VAL A 51 16.83 -10.08 -9.88
CA VAL A 51 17.38 -9.71 -8.58
C VAL A 51 18.30 -10.85 -8.13
N PRO A 52 19.60 -10.60 -7.93
CA PRO A 52 20.53 -11.65 -7.52
C PRO A 52 20.35 -11.94 -6.01
N TRP A 53 19.29 -12.65 -5.68
CA TRP A 53 19.07 -13.09 -4.31
C TRP A 53 20.23 -13.96 -3.87
N PRO A 54 20.95 -13.63 -2.78
CA PRO A 54 22.00 -14.47 -2.29
C PRO A 54 21.43 -15.83 -1.86
N ALA A 55 21.89 -16.90 -2.51
CA ALA A 55 21.44 -18.26 -2.18
C ALA A 55 21.82 -18.68 -0.75
N ALA A 56 22.81 -18.02 -0.14
CA ALA A 56 23.21 -18.21 1.25
C ALA A 56 22.85 -16.96 2.06
N GLY A 57 22.30 -17.17 3.27
CA GLY A 57 22.01 -16.09 4.22
C GLY A 57 20.56 -15.63 4.27
N ILE A 58 19.69 -16.06 3.35
CA ILE A 58 18.23 -15.87 3.47
C ILE A 58 17.62 -17.22 3.89
N GLU A 59 17.10 -17.28 5.11
CA GLU A 59 16.51 -18.47 5.70
C GLU A 59 14.98 -18.43 5.69
N ARG A 60 14.41 -17.21 5.61
CA ARG A 60 12.97 -16.95 5.57
C ARG A 60 12.68 -15.62 4.90
N ILE A 61 11.50 -15.51 4.30
CA ILE A 61 11.01 -14.30 3.61
C ILE A 61 9.71 -13.88 4.30
N ALA A 62 9.63 -12.64 4.75
CA ALA A 62 8.44 -12.06 5.37
C ALA A 62 7.89 -10.93 4.48
N ILE A 63 6.61 -10.97 4.18
CA ILE A 63 5.93 -9.97 3.36
C ILE A 63 5.14 -9.04 4.27
N THR A 64 5.37 -7.72 4.11
CA THR A 64 4.63 -6.70 4.86
C THR A 64 3.21 -6.53 4.34
N HIS A 65 3.04 -6.49 3.01
CA HIS A 65 1.72 -6.36 2.40
C HIS A 65 1.72 -6.74 0.90
N PHE A 66 0.51 -6.91 0.35
CA PHE A 66 0.25 -7.49 -0.98
C PHE A 66 0.56 -6.57 -2.17
N HIS A 67 0.95 -5.31 -1.95
CA HIS A 67 1.24 -4.42 -3.06
C HIS A 67 2.42 -4.95 -3.90
N PRO A 68 2.37 -4.68 -5.21
CA PRO A 68 3.27 -5.33 -6.18
C PRO A 68 4.75 -5.18 -5.88
N ASP A 69 5.13 -3.99 -5.43
CA ASP A 69 6.51 -3.63 -5.13
C ASP A 69 7.04 -4.18 -3.80
N HIS A 70 6.21 -4.90 -3.06
CA HIS A 70 6.58 -5.63 -1.84
C HIS A 70 6.51 -7.15 -2.05
N VAL A 71 5.44 -7.65 -2.65
CA VAL A 71 5.18 -9.09 -2.82
C VAL A 71 5.60 -9.65 -4.17
N GLY A 72 5.81 -8.78 -5.18
CA GLY A 72 5.91 -9.17 -6.59
C GLY A 72 7.07 -10.11 -6.93
N GLY A 73 8.15 -10.07 -6.15
CA GLY A 73 9.31 -10.95 -6.29
C GLY A 73 9.32 -12.18 -5.39
N ALA A 74 8.27 -12.42 -4.58
CA ALA A 74 8.30 -13.43 -3.52
C ALA A 74 8.54 -14.87 -4.02
N ALA A 75 7.86 -15.26 -5.10
CA ALA A 75 8.06 -16.60 -5.68
C ALA A 75 9.48 -16.77 -6.25
N ALA A 76 10.05 -15.74 -6.88
CA ALA A 76 11.40 -15.79 -7.43
C ALA A 76 12.46 -15.84 -6.30
N ALA A 77 12.29 -15.05 -5.25
CA ALA A 77 13.15 -15.07 -4.08
C ALA A 77 13.11 -16.43 -3.37
N ALA A 78 11.93 -17.00 -3.15
CA ALA A 78 11.76 -18.32 -2.57
C ALA A 78 12.42 -19.42 -3.42
N ALA A 79 12.22 -19.37 -4.74
CA ALA A 79 12.85 -20.35 -5.65
C ALA A 79 14.39 -20.25 -5.67
N ALA A 80 14.96 -19.05 -5.58
CA ALA A 80 16.38 -18.82 -5.60
C ALA A 80 17.06 -19.23 -4.28
N THR A 81 16.39 -19.08 -3.15
CA THR A 81 16.97 -19.28 -1.82
C THR A 81 16.56 -20.58 -1.15
N GLY A 82 15.43 -21.17 -1.55
CA GLY A 82 14.79 -22.29 -0.85
C GLY A 82 14.09 -21.87 0.45
N ALA A 83 14.02 -20.56 0.74
CA ALA A 83 13.46 -20.06 1.99
C ALA A 83 11.91 -20.07 1.96
N PRO A 84 11.26 -20.47 3.07
CA PRO A 84 9.81 -20.36 3.18
C PRO A 84 9.36 -18.90 3.22
N VAL A 85 8.18 -18.62 2.65
CA VAL A 85 7.54 -17.30 2.68
C VAL A 85 6.51 -17.24 3.80
N PHE A 86 6.47 -16.14 4.53
CA PHE A 86 5.54 -15.80 5.59
C PHE A 86 4.77 -14.54 5.21
N GLN A 87 3.46 -14.55 5.35
CA GLN A 87 2.59 -13.43 4.95
C GLN A 87 1.35 -13.36 5.85
N GLY A 88 0.77 -12.17 6.02
CA GLY A 88 -0.48 -12.01 6.74
C GLY A 88 -1.63 -12.79 6.09
N GLY A 89 -2.48 -13.46 6.87
CA GLY A 89 -3.57 -14.27 6.32
C GLY A 89 -4.57 -13.46 5.50
N LEU A 90 -4.95 -12.26 5.97
CA LEU A 90 -5.83 -11.35 5.23
C LEU A 90 -5.13 -10.81 3.97
N ASP A 91 -3.85 -10.49 4.10
CA ASP A 91 -3.03 -9.95 3.02
C ASP A 91 -2.83 -10.96 1.88
N TYR A 92 -2.56 -12.23 2.23
CA TYR A 92 -2.48 -13.31 1.25
C TYR A 92 -3.81 -13.53 0.52
N ALA A 93 -4.94 -13.48 1.23
CA ALA A 93 -6.25 -13.56 0.59
C ALA A 93 -6.48 -12.40 -0.41
N GLN A 94 -5.90 -11.22 -0.18
CA GLN A 94 -5.92 -10.12 -1.15
C GLN A 94 -5.01 -10.40 -2.36
N CYS A 95 -3.84 -11.04 -2.18
CA CYS A 95 -3.05 -11.52 -3.31
C CYS A 95 -3.86 -12.42 -4.24
N GLU A 96 -4.57 -13.40 -3.68
CA GLU A 96 -5.38 -14.33 -4.48
C GLU A 96 -6.52 -13.62 -5.22
N ARG A 97 -7.20 -12.67 -4.58
CA ARG A 97 -8.31 -11.92 -5.19
C ARG A 97 -7.87 -10.92 -6.25
N VAL A 98 -6.69 -10.33 -6.09
CA VAL A 98 -6.18 -9.26 -6.96
C VAL A 98 -5.22 -9.83 -8.01
N TRP A 99 -4.13 -10.46 -7.59
CA TRP A 99 -3.08 -10.94 -8.50
C TRP A 99 -3.35 -12.35 -9.02
N GLY A 100 -4.05 -13.18 -8.26
CA GLY A 100 -4.48 -14.53 -8.69
C GLY A 100 -5.73 -14.53 -9.55
N SER A 101 -6.48 -13.42 -9.61
CA SER A 101 -7.72 -13.30 -10.37
C SER A 101 -7.45 -12.81 -11.79
N THR A 102 -8.17 -13.36 -12.77
CA THR A 102 -8.10 -12.93 -14.17
C THR A 102 -9.05 -11.78 -14.50
N ASP A 103 -10.04 -11.50 -13.65
CA ASP A 103 -11.08 -10.49 -13.85
C ASP A 103 -10.96 -9.26 -12.96
N TRP A 104 -9.87 -9.18 -12.17
CA TRP A 104 -9.65 -8.04 -11.28
C TRP A 104 -9.62 -6.69 -12.00
N PRO A 105 -8.93 -6.53 -13.17
CA PRO A 105 -8.95 -5.25 -13.90
C PRO A 105 -10.36 -4.83 -14.32
N GLU A 106 -11.20 -5.75 -14.74
CA GLU A 106 -12.59 -5.49 -15.13
C GLU A 106 -13.46 -5.08 -13.92
N ARG A 107 -13.31 -5.77 -12.79
CA ARG A 107 -13.99 -5.42 -11.53
C ARG A 107 -13.56 -4.04 -11.04
N MET A 108 -12.28 -3.74 -11.14
CA MET A 108 -11.73 -2.42 -10.81
C MET A 108 -12.32 -1.34 -11.71
N ALA A 109 -12.37 -1.55 -13.02
CA ALA A 109 -12.95 -0.59 -13.96
C ALA A 109 -14.45 -0.38 -13.71
N ALA A 110 -15.21 -1.46 -13.44
CA ALA A 110 -16.62 -1.36 -13.08
C ALA A 110 -16.81 -0.54 -11.79
N TRP A 111 -15.98 -0.79 -10.79
CA TRP A 111 -15.95 -0.02 -9.55
C TRP A 111 -15.71 1.48 -9.82
N PHE A 112 -14.71 1.83 -10.62
CA PHE A 112 -14.44 3.23 -10.93
C PHE A 112 -15.57 3.92 -11.69
N ARG A 113 -16.26 3.20 -12.60
CA ARG A 113 -17.46 3.73 -13.28
C ARG A 113 -18.58 4.05 -12.28
N GLN A 114 -18.81 3.18 -11.27
CA GLN A 114 -19.77 3.44 -10.20
C GLN A 114 -19.45 4.70 -9.37
N HIS A 115 -18.17 5.13 -9.39
CA HIS A 115 -17.70 6.31 -8.68
C HIS A 115 -17.48 7.52 -9.62
N GLY A 116 -18.09 7.48 -10.82
CA GLY A 116 -18.15 8.60 -11.74
C GLY A 116 -16.96 8.75 -12.68
N VAL A 117 -16.02 7.79 -12.69
CA VAL A 117 -14.92 7.81 -13.67
C VAL A 117 -15.51 7.55 -15.07
N PRO A 118 -15.16 8.39 -16.09
CA PRO A 118 -15.63 8.20 -17.46
C PRO A 118 -15.28 6.81 -18.00
N PRO A 119 -16.17 6.19 -18.82
CA PRO A 119 -15.98 4.84 -19.34
C PRO A 119 -14.62 4.66 -20.02
N GLU A 120 -14.19 5.61 -20.85
CA GLU A 120 -12.93 5.53 -21.60
C GLU A 120 -11.71 5.50 -20.67
N ALA A 121 -11.74 6.28 -19.60
CA ALA A 121 -10.66 6.29 -18.59
C ALA A 121 -10.67 4.99 -17.75
N ALA A 122 -11.84 4.42 -17.48
CA ALA A 122 -11.95 3.14 -16.78
C ALA A 122 -11.48 1.97 -17.66
N ASP A 123 -11.75 2.01 -18.97
CA ASP A 123 -11.30 0.99 -19.93
C ASP A 123 -9.76 0.97 -20.07
N GLU A 124 -9.12 2.15 -20.07
CA GLU A 124 -7.66 2.24 -20.06
C GLU A 124 -7.04 1.56 -18.82
N LEU A 125 -7.72 1.60 -17.68
CA LEU A 125 -7.26 0.91 -16.46
C LEU A 125 -7.31 -0.61 -16.59
N ILE A 126 -8.18 -1.18 -17.42
CA ILE A 126 -8.23 -2.63 -17.69
C ILE A 126 -6.93 -3.07 -18.38
N GLU A 127 -6.55 -2.40 -19.46
CA GLU A 127 -5.33 -2.72 -20.20
C GLU A 127 -4.08 -2.59 -19.31
N GLN A 128 -3.98 -1.51 -18.57
CA GLN A 128 -2.88 -1.29 -17.63
C GLN A 128 -2.85 -2.36 -16.53
N GLY A 129 -4.01 -2.74 -15.99
CA GLY A 129 -4.15 -3.76 -14.96
C GLY A 129 -3.66 -5.13 -15.42
N HIS A 130 -4.09 -5.59 -16.59
CA HIS A 130 -3.63 -6.86 -17.17
C HIS A 130 -2.12 -6.86 -17.44
N ALA A 131 -1.60 -5.77 -18.05
CA ALA A 131 -0.18 -5.65 -18.31
C ALA A 131 0.65 -5.71 -17.02
N PHE A 132 0.16 -5.09 -15.95
CA PHE A 132 0.86 -5.04 -14.68
C PHE A 132 0.79 -6.37 -13.92
N ALA A 133 -0.39 -6.99 -13.81
CA ALA A 133 -0.59 -8.27 -13.14
C ALA A 133 0.27 -9.39 -13.73
N ALA A 134 0.61 -9.32 -15.00
CA ALA A 134 1.48 -10.29 -15.68
C ALA A 134 2.89 -10.39 -15.05
N PHE A 135 3.35 -9.38 -14.34
CA PHE A 135 4.69 -9.37 -13.72
C PHE A 135 4.68 -9.83 -12.26
N ILE A 136 3.54 -9.79 -11.57
CA ILE A 136 3.48 -10.09 -10.15
C ILE A 136 3.55 -11.60 -9.92
N ARG A 137 4.53 -12.02 -9.11
CA ARG A 137 4.78 -13.42 -8.78
C ARG A 137 4.85 -13.57 -7.25
N TYR A 138 3.65 -13.51 -6.61
CA TYR A 138 3.55 -13.79 -5.19
C TYR A 138 3.74 -15.30 -4.91
N ALA A 139 4.11 -15.65 -3.68
CA ALA A 139 4.28 -17.05 -3.29
C ALA A 139 2.91 -17.71 -3.08
N LEU A 140 2.78 -18.95 -3.58
CA LEU A 140 1.62 -19.78 -3.29
C LEU A 140 1.82 -20.49 -1.94
N ASP A 141 0.75 -20.63 -1.15
CA ASP A 141 0.74 -21.31 0.16
C ASP A 141 1.81 -20.80 1.15
N PRO A 142 1.91 -19.47 1.41
CA PRO A 142 2.82 -18.98 2.43
C PRO A 142 2.40 -19.45 3.83
N ALA A 143 3.35 -19.51 4.77
CA ALA A 143 3.02 -19.67 6.18
C ALA A 143 2.33 -18.39 6.69
N LEU A 144 1.13 -18.55 7.24
CA LEU A 144 0.30 -17.40 7.60
C LEU A 144 0.70 -16.81 8.96
N LEU A 145 0.78 -15.49 9.00
CA LEU A 145 1.02 -14.68 10.19
C LEU A 145 -0.25 -13.92 10.59
N TYR A 146 -0.38 -13.66 11.89
CA TYR A 146 -1.49 -12.92 12.48
C TYR A 146 -0.96 -12.01 13.58
N GLU A 147 -1.76 -11.03 14.02
CA GLU A 147 -1.46 -10.21 15.19
C GLU A 147 -1.03 -11.07 16.38
N GLY A 148 0.08 -10.68 17.01
CA GLY A 148 0.67 -11.41 18.13
C GLY A 148 1.48 -12.65 17.77
N SER A 149 1.60 -13.03 16.47
CA SER A 149 2.57 -14.01 16.03
C SER A 149 4.00 -13.48 16.26
N THR A 150 4.97 -14.39 16.33
CA THR A 150 6.40 -14.03 16.30
C THR A 150 7.10 -14.73 15.15
N LEU A 151 7.99 -14.02 14.46
CA LEU A 151 8.84 -14.57 13.40
C LEU A 151 10.30 -14.25 13.70
N ALA A 152 11.10 -15.27 14.02
CA ALA A 152 12.53 -15.12 14.31
C ALA A 152 12.84 -14.01 15.36
N GLY A 153 12.01 -13.89 16.39
CA GLY A 153 12.14 -12.89 17.45
C GLY A 153 11.55 -11.51 17.11
N TRP A 154 10.92 -11.35 15.94
CA TRP A 154 10.15 -10.17 15.59
C TRP A 154 8.69 -10.38 15.98
N ASP A 155 8.12 -9.45 16.72
CA ASP A 155 6.69 -9.42 17.01
C ASP A 155 5.94 -8.91 15.77
N VAL A 156 4.91 -9.63 15.36
CA VAL A 156 4.05 -9.27 14.23
C VAL A 156 2.97 -8.32 14.73
N VAL A 157 2.86 -7.14 14.11
CA VAL A 157 1.89 -6.10 14.44
C VAL A 157 1.04 -5.81 13.22
N GLU A 158 -0.28 -5.89 13.35
CA GLU A 158 -1.20 -5.48 12.28
C GLU A 158 -1.29 -3.95 12.22
N LEU A 159 -1.01 -3.39 11.03
CA LEU A 159 -1.01 -1.95 10.76
C LEU A 159 -1.89 -1.64 9.53
N PRO A 160 -3.21 -1.97 9.60
CA PRO A 160 -4.11 -1.79 8.46
C PRO A 160 -4.30 -0.32 8.08
N GLY A 161 -4.70 -0.10 6.83
CA GLY A 161 -5.03 1.20 6.26
C GLY A 161 -4.51 1.38 4.85
N HIS A 162 -3.18 1.36 4.65
CA HIS A 162 -2.57 1.34 3.31
C HIS A 162 -2.90 0.05 2.54
N ALA A 163 -2.87 -1.08 3.23
CA ALA A 163 -3.46 -2.35 2.85
C ALA A 163 -4.20 -2.92 4.07
N ASP A 164 -5.29 -3.67 3.83
CA ASP A 164 -6.14 -4.19 4.92
C ASP A 164 -5.42 -5.18 5.82
N GLY A 165 -4.51 -5.98 5.24
CA GLY A 165 -3.73 -6.99 5.94
C GLY A 165 -2.28 -6.60 6.16
N HIS A 166 -1.96 -5.31 6.11
CA HIS A 166 -0.59 -4.81 6.28
C HIS A 166 0.00 -5.21 7.63
N LEU A 167 1.21 -5.78 7.62
CA LEU A 167 1.97 -6.17 8.79
C LEU A 167 3.21 -5.28 8.97
N GLY A 168 3.50 -4.92 10.21
CA GLY A 168 4.80 -4.46 10.66
C GLY A 168 5.51 -5.53 11.49
N PHE A 169 6.83 -5.46 11.58
CA PHE A 169 7.66 -6.37 12.37
C PHE A 169 8.47 -5.56 13.38
N LEU A 170 8.18 -5.76 14.67
CA LEU A 170 8.77 -5.00 15.77
C LEU A 170 9.73 -5.86 16.58
N ARG A 171 10.96 -5.38 16.82
CA ARG A 171 11.95 -6.01 17.70
C ARG A 171 12.89 -4.97 18.30
N ASP A 172 13.09 -4.97 19.59
CA ASP A 172 14.04 -4.10 20.30
C ASP A 172 13.90 -2.60 19.95
N GLY A 173 12.65 -2.16 19.74
CA GLY A 173 12.32 -0.78 19.34
C GLY A 173 12.63 -0.48 17.87
N VAL A 174 12.98 -1.45 17.07
CA VAL A 174 13.10 -1.36 15.60
C VAL A 174 11.80 -1.84 14.97
N LEU A 175 11.21 -1.05 14.07
CA LEU A 175 10.03 -1.42 13.30
C LEU A 175 10.37 -1.50 11.81
N ILE A 176 10.22 -2.66 11.19
CA ILE A 176 10.14 -2.80 9.74
C ILE A 176 8.68 -2.54 9.36
N ALA A 177 8.42 -1.44 8.68
CA ALA A 177 7.07 -0.88 8.59
C ALA A 177 6.41 -1.01 7.21
N GLY A 178 7.09 -1.55 6.19
CA GLY A 178 6.57 -1.49 4.82
C GLY A 178 6.10 -0.07 4.50
N ASP A 179 4.89 0.07 4.00
CA ASP A 179 4.31 1.36 3.62
C ASP A 179 3.34 1.93 4.66
N HIS A 180 3.43 1.48 5.91
CA HIS A 180 2.65 2.06 6.98
C HIS A 180 3.12 3.49 7.34
N LEU A 181 4.42 3.71 7.46
CA LEU A 181 4.99 5.01 7.83
C LEU A 181 6.16 5.35 6.90
N LEU A 182 6.03 6.43 6.12
CA LEU A 182 7.03 6.91 5.17
C LEU A 182 7.60 8.26 5.61
N ASP A 183 8.89 8.52 5.30
CA ASP A 183 9.61 9.69 5.85
C ASP A 183 9.15 11.04 5.27
N ARG A 184 8.87 11.12 3.97
CA ARG A 184 8.59 12.39 3.28
C ARG A 184 7.24 12.49 2.61
N ILE A 185 6.64 11.35 2.25
CA ILE A 185 5.34 11.29 1.58
C ILE A 185 4.32 10.62 2.50
N SER A 186 3.04 10.87 2.29
CA SER A 186 1.97 10.06 2.88
C SER A 186 1.80 8.79 2.05
N PRO A 187 1.62 7.62 2.68
CA PRO A 187 1.11 6.46 1.96
C PRO A 187 -0.24 6.76 1.32
N ALA A 188 -0.51 6.17 0.17
CA ALA A 188 -1.83 6.25 -0.45
C ALA A 188 -2.82 5.39 0.35
N ILE A 189 -3.88 6.00 0.88
CA ILE A 189 -4.95 5.31 1.61
C ILE A 189 -6.18 5.30 0.73
N GLY A 190 -6.27 4.31 -0.14
CA GLY A 190 -7.33 4.19 -1.13
C GLY A 190 -8.41 3.20 -0.71
N LEU A 191 -9.66 3.46 -1.12
CA LEU A 191 -10.74 2.49 -1.04
C LEU A 191 -10.91 1.83 -2.42
N TYR A 192 -10.88 0.51 -2.46
CA TYR A 192 -10.98 -0.33 -3.65
C TYR A 192 -12.06 -1.41 -3.47
N PRO A 193 -12.48 -2.14 -4.52
CA PRO A 193 -13.56 -3.14 -4.41
C PRO A 193 -13.39 -4.16 -3.29
N GLU A 194 -12.15 -4.55 -3.03
CA GLU A 194 -11.83 -5.59 -2.04
C GLU A 194 -11.35 -5.03 -0.69
N SER A 195 -11.39 -3.70 -0.51
CA SER A 195 -10.96 -3.06 0.73
C SER A 195 -12.02 -3.16 1.83
N ARG A 196 -11.56 -3.09 3.07
CA ARG A 196 -12.42 -2.84 4.23
C ARG A 196 -13.13 -1.49 4.07
N PRO A 197 -14.31 -1.31 4.71
CA PRO A 197 -15.17 -0.14 4.42
C PRO A 197 -14.57 1.22 4.82
N ASP A 198 -13.64 1.26 5.79
CA ASP A 198 -13.05 2.50 6.32
C ASP A 198 -11.53 2.40 6.45
N PRO A 199 -10.79 2.30 5.31
CA PRO A 199 -9.33 2.16 5.36
C PRO A 199 -8.64 3.38 5.98
N LEU A 200 -9.18 4.59 5.83
CA LEU A 200 -8.63 5.77 6.48
C LEU A 200 -8.82 5.74 8.00
N GLY A 201 -9.96 5.25 8.48
CA GLY A 201 -10.17 5.06 9.92
C GLY A 201 -9.24 3.98 10.49
N ASP A 202 -9.00 2.91 9.75
CA ASP A 202 -8.02 1.87 10.12
C ASP A 202 -6.61 2.49 10.18
N TYR A 203 -6.21 3.25 9.16
CA TYR A 203 -4.90 3.90 9.11
C TYR A 203 -4.65 4.87 10.26
N LEU A 204 -5.63 5.71 10.59
CA LEU A 204 -5.52 6.63 11.72
C LEU A 204 -5.31 5.88 13.04
N ARG A 205 -6.01 4.75 13.26
CA ARG A 205 -5.79 3.88 14.43
C ARG A 205 -4.40 3.24 14.43
N SER A 206 -3.92 2.80 13.28
CA SER A 206 -2.57 2.24 13.14
C SER A 206 -1.47 3.28 13.42
N LEU A 207 -1.67 4.54 13.04
CA LEU A 207 -0.77 5.64 13.39
C LEU A 207 -0.78 5.92 14.89
N GLU A 208 -1.93 5.90 15.54
CA GLU A 208 -2.04 6.03 17.01
C GLU A 208 -1.34 4.87 17.73
N LEU A 209 -1.49 3.64 17.20
CA LEU A 209 -0.76 2.47 17.71
C LEU A 209 0.77 2.66 17.58
N THR A 210 1.23 3.20 16.45
CA THR A 210 2.67 3.49 16.25
C THR A 210 3.20 4.49 17.28
N ILE A 211 2.41 5.51 17.64
CA ILE A 211 2.76 6.45 18.71
C ILE A 211 2.88 5.71 20.07
N GLN A 212 1.99 4.77 20.36
CA GLN A 212 2.01 3.98 21.59
C GLN A 212 3.18 2.99 21.65
N LEU A 213 3.47 2.31 20.54
CA LEU A 213 4.62 1.40 20.42
C LEU A 213 5.96 2.13 20.56
N ALA A 214 5.99 3.41 20.18
CA ALA A 214 7.14 4.30 20.27
C ALA A 214 8.45 3.67 19.77
N PRO A 215 8.48 3.12 18.52
CA PRO A 215 9.72 2.55 18.01
C PRO A 215 10.80 3.62 17.94
N ARG A 216 12.05 3.26 18.33
CA ARG A 216 13.19 4.18 18.30
C ARG A 216 13.66 4.48 16.88
N VAL A 217 13.39 3.57 15.94
CA VAL A 217 13.65 3.71 14.51
C VAL A 217 12.66 2.87 13.70
N VAL A 218 12.20 3.45 12.59
CA VAL A 218 11.33 2.77 11.61
C VAL A 218 12.09 2.66 10.30
N TYR A 219 12.08 1.49 9.70
CA TYR A 219 12.61 1.20 8.37
C TYR A 219 11.44 1.05 7.39
N PRO A 220 11.18 2.07 6.55
CA PRO A 220 10.04 2.10 5.63
C PRO A 220 10.32 1.38 4.32
N GLY A 221 9.27 1.01 3.59
CA GLY A 221 9.38 0.50 2.23
C GLY A 221 9.95 1.53 1.23
N HIS A 222 9.71 2.81 1.48
CA HIS A 222 10.21 3.91 0.67
C HIS A 222 10.79 5.03 1.53
N GLY A 223 11.90 5.62 1.08
CA GLY A 223 12.55 6.73 1.75
C GLY A 223 13.61 6.31 2.76
N GLU A 224 13.94 7.18 3.71
CA GLU A 224 15.01 6.95 4.67
C GLU A 224 14.47 6.51 6.05
N PRO A 225 15.29 5.88 6.90
CA PRO A 225 14.88 5.48 8.23
C PRO A 225 14.38 6.65 9.09
N ILE A 226 13.26 6.44 9.80
CA ILE A 226 12.58 7.46 10.59
C ILE A 226 12.93 7.26 12.08
N ARG A 227 13.54 8.27 12.71
CA ARG A 227 13.94 8.22 14.12
C ARG A 227 12.94 8.87 15.06
N ASP A 228 12.07 9.75 14.56
CA ASP A 228 10.94 10.29 15.29
C ASP A 228 9.63 9.73 14.72
N ALA A 229 9.40 8.45 14.97
CA ALA A 229 8.20 7.76 14.51
C ALA A 229 6.91 8.39 15.05
N ALA A 230 6.91 8.78 16.31
CA ALA A 230 5.75 9.40 16.95
C ALA A 230 5.46 10.80 16.38
N GLY A 231 6.50 11.60 16.12
CA GLY A 231 6.37 12.90 15.45
C GLY A 231 5.79 12.73 14.05
N ARG A 232 6.37 11.82 13.27
CA ARG A 232 5.92 11.55 11.91
C ARG A 232 4.48 11.02 11.86
N ALA A 233 4.10 10.13 12.76
CA ALA A 233 2.72 9.64 12.86
C ALA A 233 1.73 10.78 13.18
N ARG A 234 2.07 11.70 14.08
CA ARG A 234 1.23 12.89 14.37
C ARG A 234 1.10 13.82 13.16
N GLU A 235 2.17 14.03 12.40
CA GLU A 235 2.11 14.81 11.15
C GLU A 235 1.13 14.20 10.14
N LEU A 236 1.17 12.87 9.95
CA LEU A 236 0.26 12.17 9.05
C LEU A 236 -1.19 12.20 9.55
N ILE A 237 -1.43 12.06 10.86
CA ILE A 237 -2.76 12.23 11.44
C ILE A 237 -3.29 13.66 11.15
N ALA A 238 -2.48 14.68 11.40
CA ALA A 238 -2.85 16.06 11.12
C ALA A 238 -3.11 16.31 9.63
N HIS A 239 -2.28 15.75 8.75
CA HIS A 239 -2.45 15.80 7.30
C HIS A 239 -3.80 15.22 6.86
N HIS A 240 -4.17 14.03 7.35
CA HIS A 240 -5.45 13.41 6.98
C HIS A 240 -6.65 14.14 7.58
N HIS A 241 -6.55 14.73 8.77
CA HIS A 241 -7.61 15.60 9.30
C HIS A 241 -7.81 16.85 8.42
N GLN A 242 -6.72 17.49 7.99
CA GLN A 242 -6.80 18.60 7.04
C GLN A 242 -7.45 18.16 5.72
N ARG A 243 -7.04 17.01 5.18
CA ARG A 243 -7.64 16.45 3.94
C ARG A 243 -9.13 16.15 4.10
N LEU A 244 -9.57 15.65 5.25
CA LEU A 244 -10.99 15.45 5.55
C LEU A 244 -11.75 16.79 5.55
N ASP A 245 -11.18 17.87 6.11
CA ASP A 245 -11.80 19.19 6.09
C ASP A 245 -11.87 19.78 4.67
N GLU A 246 -10.80 19.63 3.88
CA GLU A 246 -10.76 20.04 2.46
C GLU A 246 -11.79 19.26 1.64
N THR A 247 -11.91 17.94 1.87
CA THR A 247 -12.89 17.08 1.20
C THR A 247 -14.32 17.50 1.55
N ALA A 248 -14.61 17.73 2.82
CA ALA A 248 -15.92 18.21 3.26
C ALA A 248 -16.28 19.57 2.65
N ALA A 249 -15.32 20.50 2.60
CA ALA A 249 -15.51 21.83 1.99
C ALA A 249 -15.73 21.77 0.46
N ALA A 250 -15.30 20.69 -0.20
CA ALA A 250 -15.54 20.48 -1.62
C ALA A 250 -16.94 19.98 -1.96
N LEU A 251 -17.72 19.52 -0.97
CA LEU A 251 -19.07 18.98 -1.17
C LEU A 251 -20.12 20.10 -1.31
N PRO A 252 -21.16 19.90 -2.13
CA PRO A 252 -22.31 20.79 -2.15
C PRO A 252 -23.21 20.52 -0.91
N ASP A 253 -23.86 21.56 -0.41
CA ASP A 253 -24.78 21.47 0.74
C ASP A 253 -26.07 20.69 0.43
N ARG A 254 -26.39 20.51 -0.84
CA ARG A 254 -27.66 19.90 -1.29
C ARG A 254 -27.48 19.10 -2.58
N SER A 255 -28.44 18.19 -2.83
CA SER A 255 -28.55 17.48 -4.12
C SER A 255 -28.70 18.44 -5.31
N PRO A 256 -28.10 18.13 -6.49
CA PRO A 256 -27.36 16.90 -6.73
C PRO A 256 -26.00 16.88 -6.04
N GLY A 257 -25.61 15.73 -5.49
CA GLY A 257 -24.28 15.49 -4.93
C GLY A 257 -23.22 15.39 -6.02
N LEU A 258 -21.97 15.24 -5.59
CA LEU A 258 -20.82 15.02 -6.47
C LEU A 258 -20.36 13.56 -6.37
N THR A 259 -19.96 13.02 -7.52
CA THR A 259 -19.27 11.73 -7.55
C THR A 259 -17.85 11.83 -6.95
N PRO A 260 -17.28 10.74 -6.45
CA PRO A 260 -15.87 10.71 -6.00
C PRO A 260 -14.90 11.21 -7.08
N TYR A 261 -15.15 10.92 -8.34
CA TYR A 261 -14.37 11.44 -9.46
C TYR A 261 -14.41 12.97 -9.53
N GLU A 262 -15.61 13.58 -9.48
CA GLU A 262 -15.77 15.04 -9.51
C GLU A 262 -15.14 15.71 -8.29
N VAL A 263 -15.26 15.12 -7.10
CA VAL A 263 -14.57 15.61 -5.89
C VAL A 263 -13.04 15.50 -6.08
N SER A 264 -12.54 14.40 -6.65
CA SER A 264 -11.11 14.26 -6.93
C SER A 264 -10.56 15.30 -7.90
N LEU A 265 -11.37 15.75 -8.87
CA LEU A 265 -10.99 16.84 -9.77
C LEU A 265 -10.87 18.19 -9.04
N ARG A 266 -11.71 18.42 -8.02
CA ARG A 266 -11.64 19.63 -7.19
C ARG A 266 -10.41 19.63 -6.29
N LEU A 267 -10.08 18.48 -5.71
CA LEU A 267 -8.97 18.36 -4.75
C LEU A 267 -7.59 18.29 -5.41
N PHE A 268 -7.48 17.60 -6.53
CA PHE A 268 -6.19 17.28 -7.18
C PHE A 268 -6.03 17.96 -8.55
N GLY A 269 -7.02 18.73 -9.01
CA GLY A 269 -7.00 19.36 -10.34
C GLY A 269 -7.21 18.36 -11.49
N GLN A 270 -7.23 18.87 -12.73
CA GLN A 270 -7.54 18.09 -13.93
C GLN A 270 -6.30 17.50 -14.63
N GLY A 271 -5.10 17.95 -14.28
CA GLY A 271 -3.86 17.62 -14.99
C GLY A 271 -3.22 16.26 -14.68
N LEU A 272 -3.87 15.39 -13.91
CA LEU A 272 -3.33 14.07 -13.58
C LEU A 272 -3.51 13.09 -14.73
N GLY A 273 -2.46 12.33 -15.03
CA GLY A 273 -2.55 11.17 -15.94
C GLY A 273 -3.42 10.03 -15.38
N PRO A 274 -3.82 9.04 -16.21
CA PRO A 274 -4.77 7.99 -15.81
C PRO A 274 -4.39 7.26 -14.53
N THR A 275 -3.16 6.79 -14.41
CA THR A 275 -2.67 6.09 -13.20
C THR A 275 -2.74 6.96 -11.96
N GLN A 276 -2.30 8.23 -12.03
CA GLN A 276 -2.38 9.17 -10.91
C GLN A 276 -3.83 9.48 -10.54
N ARG A 277 -4.70 9.63 -11.55
CA ARG A 277 -6.14 9.86 -11.36
C ARG A 277 -6.79 8.69 -10.63
N ARG A 278 -6.41 7.45 -10.94
CA ARG A 278 -6.88 6.26 -10.22
C ARG A 278 -6.60 6.38 -8.71
N PHE A 279 -5.37 6.69 -8.34
CA PHE A 279 -5.02 6.87 -6.92
C PHE A 279 -5.78 8.03 -6.29
N ALA A 280 -5.89 9.17 -6.98
CA ALA A 280 -6.63 10.33 -6.49
C ALA A 280 -8.12 10.03 -6.24
N VAL A 281 -8.78 9.26 -7.11
CA VAL A 281 -10.18 8.85 -6.92
C VAL A 281 -10.32 7.89 -5.74
N ALA A 282 -9.47 6.88 -5.64
CA ALA A 282 -9.51 5.91 -4.55
C ALA A 282 -9.24 6.56 -3.19
N GLU A 283 -8.29 7.49 -3.12
CA GLU A 283 -8.00 8.27 -1.91
C GLU A 283 -9.15 9.22 -1.55
N THR A 284 -9.72 9.92 -2.55
CA THR A 284 -10.90 10.76 -2.35
C THR A 284 -12.06 9.94 -1.78
N LEU A 285 -12.31 8.75 -2.34
CA LEU A 285 -13.38 7.87 -1.88
C LEU A 285 -13.16 7.41 -0.43
N SER A 286 -11.94 7.07 -0.06
CA SER A 286 -11.58 6.73 1.32
C SER A 286 -11.90 7.88 2.30
N HIS A 287 -11.62 9.13 1.91
CA HIS A 287 -11.96 10.31 2.71
C HIS A 287 -13.48 10.56 2.76
N LEU A 288 -14.20 10.39 1.65
CA LEU A 288 -15.65 10.53 1.57
C LEU A 288 -16.37 9.52 2.45
N GLU A 289 -16.00 8.24 2.40
CA GLU A 289 -16.57 7.21 3.26
C GLU A 289 -16.25 7.51 4.74
N ARG A 290 -15.04 7.93 5.07
CA ARG A 290 -14.70 8.35 6.44
C ARG A 290 -15.55 9.53 6.92
N LEU A 291 -15.84 10.50 6.06
CA LEU A 291 -16.75 11.61 6.37
C LEU A 291 -18.18 11.10 6.56
N ALA A 292 -18.65 10.18 5.74
CA ALA A 292 -19.96 9.57 5.86
C ALA A 292 -20.10 8.80 7.18
N PHE A 293 -19.12 7.98 7.56
CA PHE A 293 -19.08 7.31 8.87
C PHE A 293 -19.09 8.28 10.05
N ALA A 294 -18.49 9.45 9.88
CA ALA A 294 -18.48 10.52 10.89
C ALA A 294 -19.73 11.41 10.87
N GLY A 295 -20.70 11.17 9.99
CA GLY A 295 -21.89 12.01 9.82
C GLY A 295 -21.59 13.40 9.23
N ARG A 296 -20.43 13.58 8.59
CA ARG A 296 -19.97 14.83 7.96
C ARG A 296 -20.20 14.87 6.45
N ALA A 297 -20.69 13.80 5.87
CA ALA A 297 -21.17 13.72 4.49
C ALA A 297 -22.37 12.77 4.41
N ALA A 298 -23.27 13.01 3.45
CA ALA A 298 -24.35 12.12 3.11
C ALA A 298 -24.08 11.45 1.76
N ARG A 299 -24.18 10.12 1.73
CA ARG A 299 -24.03 9.32 0.52
C ARG A 299 -25.39 9.01 -0.09
N SER A 300 -25.53 9.13 -1.40
CA SER A 300 -26.74 8.80 -2.16
C SER A 300 -26.38 8.14 -3.50
N GLY A 301 -27.32 7.34 -4.06
CA GLY A 301 -27.19 6.66 -5.36
C GLY A 301 -27.81 5.27 -5.29
N ASP A 302 -28.95 5.07 -6.00
CA ASP A 302 -29.64 3.78 -6.03
C ASP A 302 -29.40 3.02 -7.35
N ASP A 303 -29.38 3.68 -8.51
CA ASP A 303 -29.21 3.07 -9.85
C ASP A 303 -28.18 3.79 -10.74
N GLY A 304 -27.37 4.67 -10.19
CA GLY A 304 -26.37 5.45 -10.92
C GLY A 304 -25.03 5.50 -10.20
N ALA A 305 -24.21 6.45 -10.59
CA ALA A 305 -22.95 6.71 -9.86
C ALA A 305 -23.26 7.17 -8.42
N LEU A 306 -22.47 6.65 -7.46
CA LEU A 306 -22.52 7.12 -6.07
C LEU A 306 -22.17 8.61 -5.99
N THR A 307 -22.92 9.36 -5.21
CA THR A 307 -22.72 10.81 -5.00
C THR A 307 -22.70 11.17 -3.52
N TYR A 308 -22.06 12.28 -3.20
CA TYR A 308 -21.90 12.79 -1.84
C TYR A 308 -22.30 14.27 -1.75
N THR A 309 -22.94 14.61 -0.64
CA THR A 309 -23.24 16.00 -0.23
C THR A 309 -22.67 16.26 1.16
N GLY A 310 -22.63 17.52 1.58
CA GLY A 310 -22.52 17.88 2.98
C GLY A 310 -23.64 17.21 3.82
N PRO A 311 -23.56 17.27 5.16
CA PRO A 311 -24.50 16.63 6.07
C PRO A 311 -25.90 17.21 6.00
#